data_569e407b99616261642fb90aa08300f2
#
_entry.id   569e407b99616261642fb90aa08300f2
#
_cell.length_a   1.000
_cell.length_b   1.000
_cell.length_c   1.000
_cell.angle_alpha   90.00
_cell.angle_beta   90.00
_cell.angle_gamma   90.00
#
_symmetry.space_group_name_H-M   'P 1'
#
loop_
_entity.id
_entity.type
_entity.pdbx_description
1 polymer ?
#
loop_
_entity_poly.entity_id
_entity_poly.type
_entity_poly.pdbx_seq_one_letter_code
_entity_poly.pdbx_strand_id
1 'polypeptide(L)'
;QEGDYQPEIKVFELCEEIACLYTQPADWQELCRRFGIGDKLKNAVKSLSGGERQRLFIVLALIPNPELVFLDELTTGLDAKARRDVWRILSKLKEDGLTIFLTSHFMDEVEALCDEICVLRKGMAVFYGTVEQAKAQSGCEKFEDAYLRLSGEEDAA
;
A
#
# COMPACT_ATOMS: atom_id res chain seq x y z
N GLN A 1 -1.86 -8.53 -6.20
CA GLN A 1 -2.01 -9.70 -7.11
C GLN A 1 -1.39 -10.90 -6.43
N GLU A 2 -1.99 -12.08 -6.58
CA GLU A 2 -1.49 -13.32 -5.98
C GLU A 2 -0.14 -13.66 -6.61
N GLY A 3 0.92 -13.64 -5.79
CA GLY A 3 2.25 -14.08 -6.22
C GLY A 3 2.24 -15.60 -6.45
N ASP A 4 2.91 -16.05 -7.51
CA ASP A 4 3.08 -17.47 -7.80
C ASP A 4 4.22 -18.01 -6.92
N TYR A 5 3.87 -18.52 -5.74
CA TYR A 5 4.79 -19.14 -4.78
C TYR A 5 4.28 -20.53 -4.39
N GLN A 6 5.18 -21.38 -3.92
CA GLN A 6 4.79 -22.72 -3.46
C GLN A 6 3.82 -22.59 -2.27
N PRO A 7 2.62 -23.22 -2.31
CA PRO A 7 1.59 -23.01 -1.28
C PRO A 7 2.03 -23.38 0.14
N GLU A 8 2.98 -24.30 0.27
CA GLU A 8 3.49 -24.79 1.56
C GLU A 8 4.70 -24.01 2.08
N ILE A 9 5.26 -23.06 1.30
CA ILE A 9 6.41 -22.28 1.72
C ILE A 9 6.07 -21.50 2.99
N LYS A 10 6.98 -21.48 3.95
CA LYS A 10 6.83 -20.69 5.18
C LYS A 10 7.18 -19.23 4.93
N VAL A 11 6.62 -18.37 5.75
CA VAL A 11 6.87 -16.92 5.66
C VAL A 11 8.36 -16.60 5.70
N PHE A 12 9.12 -17.21 6.64
CA PHE A 12 10.56 -16.94 6.74
C PHE A 12 11.32 -17.46 5.51
N GLU A 13 10.96 -18.63 4.96
CA GLU A 13 11.61 -19.20 3.79
C GLU A 13 11.43 -18.29 2.57
N LEU A 14 10.21 -17.78 2.35
CA LEU A 14 9.93 -16.85 1.27
C LEU A 14 10.69 -15.52 1.44
N CYS A 15 10.77 -15.00 2.67
CA CYS A 15 11.55 -13.79 2.94
C CYS A 15 13.05 -14.00 2.69
N GLU A 16 13.62 -15.13 3.10
CA GLU A 16 15.01 -15.48 2.85
C GLU A 16 15.30 -15.66 1.35
N GLU A 17 14.41 -16.35 0.62
CA GLU A 17 14.52 -16.51 -0.84
C GLU A 17 14.60 -15.14 -1.53
N ILE A 18 13.70 -14.21 -1.20
CA ILE A 18 13.74 -12.85 -1.77
C ILE A 18 15.01 -12.12 -1.34
N ALA A 19 15.38 -12.17 -0.07
CA ALA A 19 16.58 -11.48 0.44
C ALA A 19 17.86 -11.95 -0.24
N CYS A 20 17.98 -13.25 -0.53
CA CYS A 20 19.16 -13.82 -1.21
C CYS A 20 19.37 -13.29 -2.65
N LEU A 21 18.35 -12.68 -3.27
CA LEU A 21 18.45 -12.11 -4.62
C LEU A 21 19.14 -10.74 -4.64
N TYR A 22 19.36 -10.12 -3.48
CA TYR A 22 19.86 -8.75 -3.37
C TYR A 22 21.13 -8.68 -2.53
N THR A 23 22.01 -7.74 -2.88
CA THR A 23 23.32 -7.58 -2.20
C THR A 23 23.21 -6.86 -0.87
N GLN A 24 22.21 -6.01 -0.69
CA GLN A 24 21.96 -5.23 0.52
C GLN A 24 20.45 -5.21 0.85
N PRO A 25 19.89 -6.38 1.15
CA PRO A 25 18.47 -6.45 1.52
C PRO A 25 18.22 -5.74 2.86
N ALA A 26 17.03 -5.20 3.02
CA ALA A 26 16.56 -4.73 4.32
C ALA A 26 16.44 -5.90 5.32
N ASP A 27 16.49 -5.59 6.62
CA ASP A 27 16.22 -6.57 7.68
C ASP A 27 14.75 -7.01 7.62
N TRP A 28 14.51 -8.14 6.95
CA TRP A 28 13.16 -8.66 6.77
C TRP A 28 12.51 -9.12 8.08
N GLN A 29 13.28 -9.55 9.09
CA GLN A 29 12.76 -9.89 10.41
C GLN A 29 12.19 -8.65 11.10
N GLU A 30 12.92 -7.52 11.02
CA GLU A 30 12.44 -6.23 11.52
C GLU A 30 11.21 -5.76 10.76
N LEU A 31 11.20 -5.86 9.42
CA LEU A 31 10.02 -5.55 8.62
C LEU A 31 8.82 -6.41 9.05
N CYS A 32 8.97 -7.72 9.18
CA CYS A 32 7.90 -8.60 9.65
C CYS A 32 7.36 -8.19 11.04
N ARG A 33 8.25 -7.78 11.96
CA ARG A 33 7.83 -7.28 13.27
C ARG A 33 7.05 -5.97 13.16
N ARG A 34 7.56 -5.01 12.41
CA ARG A 34 6.90 -3.70 12.18
C ARG A 34 5.51 -3.85 11.56
N PHE A 35 5.36 -4.75 10.60
CA PHE A 35 4.08 -5.04 9.94
C PHE A 35 3.20 -6.03 10.72
N GLY A 36 3.59 -6.45 11.94
CA GLY A 36 2.76 -7.27 12.83
C GLY A 36 2.52 -8.69 12.33
N ILE A 37 3.50 -9.27 11.61
CA ILE A 37 3.50 -10.68 11.16
C ILE A 37 4.71 -11.46 11.69
N GLY A 38 5.45 -10.90 12.65
CA GLY A 38 6.65 -11.55 13.21
C GLY A 38 6.37 -12.86 13.94
N ASP A 39 5.17 -13.05 14.48
CA ASP A 39 4.72 -14.31 15.10
C ASP A 39 4.32 -15.39 14.07
N LYS A 40 4.22 -15.04 12.80
CA LYS A 40 3.78 -15.92 11.69
C LYS A 40 4.92 -16.51 10.88
N LEU A 41 6.17 -16.22 11.21
CA LEU A 41 7.35 -16.63 10.41
C LEU A 41 7.39 -18.12 10.10
N LYS A 42 6.93 -18.97 11.01
CA LYS A 42 6.92 -20.44 10.85
C LYS A 42 5.65 -21.00 10.19
N ASN A 43 4.68 -20.14 9.91
CA ASN A 43 3.43 -20.53 9.27
C ASN A 43 3.62 -20.64 7.76
N ALA A 44 2.91 -21.59 7.13
CA ALA A 44 2.82 -21.63 5.67
C ALA A 44 2.06 -20.38 5.16
N VAL A 45 2.51 -19.78 4.06
CA VAL A 45 1.90 -18.55 3.50
C VAL A 45 0.42 -18.76 3.20
N LYS A 46 0.02 -19.96 2.74
CA LYS A 46 -1.39 -20.30 2.50
C LYS A 46 -2.27 -20.24 3.76
N SER A 47 -1.69 -20.42 4.95
CA SER A 47 -2.43 -20.43 6.22
C SER A 47 -2.66 -19.03 6.80
N LEU A 48 -2.07 -18.00 6.19
CA LEU A 48 -2.26 -16.62 6.60
C LEU A 48 -3.67 -16.15 6.24
N SER A 49 -4.25 -15.34 7.12
CA SER A 49 -5.45 -14.56 6.77
C SER A 49 -5.16 -13.60 5.61
N GLY A 50 -6.20 -13.11 4.93
CA GLY A 50 -6.06 -12.15 3.84
C GLY A 50 -5.24 -10.92 4.25
N GLY A 51 -5.52 -10.36 5.44
CA GLY A 51 -4.79 -9.21 5.96
C GLY A 51 -3.33 -9.52 6.36
N GLU A 52 -3.03 -10.70 6.89
CA GLU A 52 -1.66 -11.12 7.17
C GLU A 52 -0.88 -11.32 5.86
N ARG A 53 -1.52 -11.90 4.85
CA ARG A 53 -0.92 -12.08 3.53
C ARG A 53 -0.62 -10.76 2.85
N GLN A 54 -1.56 -9.80 2.92
CA GLN A 54 -1.35 -8.46 2.37
C GLN A 54 -0.14 -7.76 3.02
N ARG A 55 -0.02 -7.84 4.35
CA ARG A 55 1.14 -7.29 5.07
C ARG A 55 2.44 -8.00 4.70
N LEU A 56 2.40 -9.32 4.48
CA LEU A 56 3.56 -10.05 3.97
C LEU A 56 3.99 -9.53 2.59
N PHE A 57 3.06 -9.31 1.66
CA PHE A 57 3.41 -8.80 0.34
C PHE A 57 4.06 -7.41 0.39
N ILE A 58 3.63 -6.54 1.32
CA ILE A 58 4.32 -5.27 1.53
C ILE A 58 5.76 -5.50 2.02
N VAL A 59 5.94 -6.41 3.00
CA VAL A 59 7.28 -6.76 3.49
C VAL A 59 8.16 -7.27 2.35
N LEU A 60 7.66 -8.19 1.51
CA LEU A 60 8.42 -8.71 0.38
C LEU A 60 8.83 -7.61 -0.62
N ALA A 61 7.97 -6.63 -0.85
CA ALA A 61 8.28 -5.49 -1.71
C ALA A 61 9.36 -4.56 -1.11
N LEU A 62 9.51 -4.57 0.21
CA LEU A 62 10.49 -3.74 0.93
C LEU A 62 11.83 -4.44 1.18
N ILE A 63 11.90 -5.78 1.10
CA ILE A 63 13.15 -6.55 1.27
C ILE A 63 14.27 -6.07 0.33
N PRO A 64 14.01 -5.73 -0.95
CA PRO A 64 15.04 -5.20 -1.84
C PRO A 64 15.71 -3.90 -1.38
N ASN A 65 15.21 -3.27 -0.30
CA ASN A 65 15.61 -1.94 0.16
C ASN A 65 15.45 -0.87 -0.95
N PRO A 66 14.25 -0.74 -1.54
CA PRO A 66 14.03 0.10 -2.72
C PRO A 66 14.01 1.59 -2.36
N GLU A 67 14.38 2.44 -3.31
CA GLU A 67 14.13 3.90 -3.26
C GLU A 67 12.69 4.26 -3.66
N LEU A 68 12.06 3.41 -4.46
CA LEU A 68 10.68 3.54 -4.95
C LEU A 68 9.95 2.20 -4.87
N VAL A 69 8.72 2.22 -4.35
CA VAL A 69 7.83 1.06 -4.31
C VAL A 69 6.48 1.39 -4.96
N PHE A 70 5.95 0.42 -5.72
CA PHE A 70 4.61 0.48 -6.28
C PHE A 70 3.68 -0.40 -5.46
N LEU A 71 2.61 0.19 -4.94
CA LEU A 71 1.62 -0.48 -4.10
C LEU A 71 0.24 -0.34 -4.75
N ASP A 72 -0.31 -1.46 -5.18
CA ASP A 72 -1.61 -1.51 -5.85
C ASP A 72 -2.67 -2.03 -4.88
N GLU A 73 -3.72 -1.22 -4.65
CA GLU A 73 -4.84 -1.52 -3.74
C GLU A 73 -4.40 -2.07 -2.36
N LEU A 74 -3.42 -1.40 -1.78
CA LEU A 74 -2.64 -1.85 -0.63
C LEU A 74 -3.44 -2.36 0.57
N THR A 75 -4.55 -1.72 0.90
CA THR A 75 -5.30 -2.02 2.13
C THR A 75 -6.61 -2.76 1.88
N THR A 76 -6.84 -3.23 0.67
CA THR A 76 -8.00 -4.06 0.34
C THR A 76 -8.00 -5.33 1.20
N GLY A 77 -9.11 -5.60 1.88
CA GLY A 77 -9.26 -6.75 2.77
C GLY A 77 -8.68 -6.58 4.19
N LEU A 78 -8.11 -5.42 4.52
CA LEU A 78 -7.71 -5.09 5.89
C LEU A 78 -8.88 -4.51 6.68
N ASP A 79 -8.98 -4.87 7.96
CA ASP A 79 -9.85 -4.17 8.89
C ASP A 79 -9.33 -2.74 9.18
N ALA A 80 -10.18 -1.89 9.75
CA ALA A 80 -9.87 -0.48 9.97
C ALA A 80 -8.64 -0.25 10.89
N LYS A 81 -8.37 -1.17 11.82
CA LYS A 81 -7.21 -1.08 12.71
C LYS A 81 -5.93 -1.45 11.95
N ALA A 82 -5.95 -2.59 11.26
CA ALA A 82 -4.81 -3.06 10.47
C ALA A 82 -4.45 -2.04 9.37
N ARG A 83 -5.44 -1.42 8.72
CA ARG A 83 -5.24 -0.36 7.74
C ARG A 83 -4.48 0.83 8.34
N ARG A 84 -4.93 1.37 9.46
CA ARG A 84 -4.25 2.49 10.14
C ARG A 84 -2.83 2.15 10.59
N ASP A 85 -2.60 0.92 11.04
CA ASP A 85 -1.27 0.47 11.45
C ASP A 85 -0.32 0.42 10.24
N VAL A 86 -0.78 -0.09 9.09
CA VAL A 86 -0.03 -0.07 7.82
C VAL A 86 0.26 1.37 7.38
N TRP A 87 -0.73 2.26 7.39
CA TRP A 87 -0.53 3.67 7.02
C TRP A 87 0.55 4.34 7.86
N ARG A 88 0.51 4.13 9.19
CA ARG A 88 1.53 4.69 10.10
C ARG A 88 2.94 4.21 9.75
N ILE A 89 3.09 2.92 9.41
CA ILE A 89 4.39 2.35 9.03
C ILE A 89 4.85 2.95 7.70
N LEU A 90 3.97 3.04 6.70
CA LEU A 90 4.30 3.60 5.39
C LEU A 90 4.65 5.09 5.48
N SER A 91 3.90 5.87 6.26
CA SER A 91 4.22 7.28 6.51
C SER A 91 5.62 7.43 7.11
N LYS A 92 6.00 6.54 8.05
CA LYS A 92 7.35 6.56 8.62
C LYS A 92 8.42 6.18 7.60
N LEU A 93 8.18 5.19 6.75
CA LEU A 93 9.12 4.82 5.68
C LEU A 93 9.28 5.96 4.65
N LYS A 94 8.20 6.69 4.37
CA LYS A 94 8.23 7.89 3.52
C LYS A 94 9.08 9.00 4.15
N GLU A 95 8.93 9.27 5.45
CA GLU A 95 9.78 10.21 6.19
C GLU A 95 11.27 9.78 6.16
N ASP A 96 11.53 8.48 6.17
CA ASP A 96 12.88 7.89 6.09
C ASP A 96 13.43 7.91 4.63
N GLY A 97 12.69 8.45 3.65
CA GLY A 97 13.13 8.70 2.28
C GLY A 97 12.59 7.74 1.22
N LEU A 98 11.71 6.78 1.57
CA LEU A 98 11.09 5.89 0.59
C LEU A 98 10.06 6.66 -0.25
N THR A 99 10.18 6.58 -1.57
CA THR A 99 9.12 7.04 -2.48
C THR A 99 8.07 5.95 -2.67
N ILE A 100 6.80 6.31 -2.49
CA ILE A 100 5.67 5.38 -2.62
C ILE A 100 4.76 5.83 -3.75
N PHE A 101 4.58 4.98 -4.76
CA PHE A 101 3.53 5.12 -5.77
C PHE A 101 2.37 4.20 -5.39
N LEU A 102 1.22 4.80 -5.06
CA LEU A 102 0.05 4.08 -4.57
C LEU A 102 -1.10 4.21 -5.55
N THR A 103 -1.78 3.10 -5.85
CA THR A 103 -3.14 3.13 -6.42
C THR A 103 -4.14 2.75 -5.34
N SER A 104 -5.22 3.48 -5.23
CA SER A 104 -6.27 3.22 -4.25
C SER A 104 -7.62 3.73 -4.72
N HIS A 105 -8.68 3.04 -4.31
CA HIS A 105 -10.07 3.50 -4.40
C HIS A 105 -10.61 3.96 -3.03
N PHE A 106 -9.78 3.94 -1.99
CA PHE A 106 -10.11 4.45 -0.65
C PHE A 106 -9.63 5.88 -0.48
N MET A 107 -10.55 6.84 -0.44
CA MET A 107 -10.21 8.26 -0.36
C MET A 107 -9.53 8.63 0.96
N ASP A 108 -9.88 7.96 2.06
CA ASP A 108 -9.23 8.11 3.36
C ASP A 108 -7.76 7.65 3.35
N GLU A 109 -7.42 6.63 2.56
CA GLU A 109 -6.03 6.19 2.34
C GLU A 109 -5.23 7.24 1.57
N VAL A 110 -5.82 7.79 0.51
CA VAL A 110 -5.19 8.83 -0.30
C VAL A 110 -4.92 10.08 0.54
N GLU A 111 -5.91 10.54 1.31
CA GLU A 111 -5.73 11.69 2.22
C GLU A 111 -4.65 11.46 3.28
N ALA A 112 -4.51 10.20 3.77
CA ALA A 112 -3.54 9.88 4.83
C ALA A 112 -2.10 9.71 4.34
N LEU A 113 -1.89 9.28 3.09
CA LEU A 113 -0.58 8.83 2.61
C LEU A 113 0.01 9.68 1.49
N CYS A 114 -0.83 10.29 0.63
CA CYS A 114 -0.35 10.91 -0.59
C CYS A 114 -0.03 12.40 -0.39
N ASP A 115 1.14 12.82 -0.87
CA ASP A 115 1.50 14.24 -0.97
C ASP A 115 0.91 14.85 -2.25
N GLU A 116 0.93 14.08 -3.34
CA GLU A 116 0.37 14.44 -4.65
C GLU A 116 -0.51 13.30 -5.15
N ILE A 117 -1.55 13.65 -5.88
CA ILE A 117 -2.53 12.72 -6.45
C ILE A 117 -2.72 12.98 -7.93
N CYS A 118 -3.02 11.91 -8.66
CA CYS A 118 -3.46 11.96 -10.05
C CYS A 118 -4.82 11.26 -10.16
N VAL A 119 -5.86 11.98 -10.52
CA VAL A 119 -7.18 11.38 -10.78
C VAL A 119 -7.26 11.00 -12.24
N LEU A 120 -7.56 9.71 -12.47
CA LEU A 120 -7.70 9.16 -13.82
C LEU A 120 -9.17 8.96 -14.17
N ARG A 121 -9.56 9.36 -15.39
CA ARG A 121 -10.88 9.08 -15.98
C ARG A 121 -10.70 8.54 -17.39
N LYS A 122 -11.18 7.32 -17.66
CA LYS A 122 -11.11 6.66 -18.97
C LYS A 122 -9.68 6.68 -19.56
N GLY A 123 -8.67 6.44 -18.70
CA GLY A 123 -7.26 6.40 -19.10
C GLY A 123 -6.58 7.76 -19.27
N MET A 124 -7.27 8.86 -19.00
CA MET A 124 -6.71 10.22 -19.06
C MET A 124 -6.63 10.83 -17.66
N ALA A 125 -5.54 11.54 -17.38
CA ALA A 125 -5.41 12.34 -16.16
C ALA A 125 -6.35 13.56 -16.26
N VAL A 126 -7.30 13.65 -15.34
CA VAL A 126 -8.27 14.77 -15.26
C VAL A 126 -7.90 15.75 -14.15
N PHE A 127 -7.06 15.34 -13.22
CA PHE A 127 -6.52 16.19 -12.17
C PHE A 127 -5.13 15.70 -11.76
N TYR A 128 -4.24 16.66 -11.43
CA TYR A 128 -2.95 16.41 -10.81
C TYR A 128 -2.67 17.54 -9.80
N GLY A 129 -2.27 17.19 -8.58
CA GLY A 129 -1.96 18.13 -7.51
C GLY A 129 -2.14 17.51 -6.12
N THR A 130 -2.33 18.34 -5.09
CA THR A 130 -2.59 17.86 -3.72
C THR A 130 -4.08 17.63 -3.48
N VAL A 131 -4.40 16.93 -2.38
CA VAL A 131 -5.79 16.73 -1.95
C VAL A 131 -6.49 18.08 -1.69
N GLU A 132 -5.78 19.04 -1.08
CA GLU A 132 -6.32 20.40 -0.81
C GLU A 132 -6.63 21.15 -2.11
N GLN A 133 -5.77 21.01 -3.12
CA GLN A 133 -6.02 21.60 -4.44
C GLN A 133 -7.22 20.96 -5.13
N ALA A 134 -7.41 19.63 -5.00
CA ALA A 134 -8.59 18.95 -5.51
C ALA A 134 -9.88 19.44 -4.86
N LYS A 135 -9.88 19.56 -3.53
CA LYS A 135 -11.00 20.14 -2.76
C LYS A 135 -11.31 21.58 -3.19
N ALA A 136 -10.29 22.42 -3.31
CA ALA A 136 -10.44 23.81 -3.73
C ALA A 136 -10.99 23.94 -5.16
N GLN A 137 -10.48 23.15 -6.11
CA GLN A 137 -10.92 23.19 -7.50
C GLN A 137 -12.36 22.70 -7.67
N SER A 138 -12.76 21.68 -6.91
CA SER A 138 -14.12 21.12 -6.95
C SER A 138 -15.12 21.95 -6.13
N GLY A 139 -14.67 22.79 -5.19
CA GLY A 139 -15.52 23.48 -4.24
C GLY A 139 -16.14 22.57 -3.18
N CYS A 140 -15.53 21.40 -2.93
CA CYS A 140 -15.99 20.41 -1.95
C CYS A 140 -15.15 20.47 -0.67
N GLU A 141 -15.78 20.26 0.49
CA GLU A 141 -15.06 20.17 1.76
C GLU A 141 -14.40 18.79 1.96
N LYS A 142 -15.05 17.70 1.48
CA LYS A 142 -14.55 16.33 1.58
C LYS A 142 -13.86 15.93 0.29
N PHE A 143 -12.78 15.18 0.42
CA PHE A 143 -12.05 14.69 -0.74
C PHE A 143 -12.83 13.67 -1.55
N GLU A 144 -13.64 12.83 -0.91
CA GLU A 144 -14.51 11.86 -1.59
C GLU A 144 -15.47 12.56 -2.58
N ASP A 145 -16.13 13.65 -2.14
CA ASP A 145 -17.01 14.45 -2.99
C ASP A 145 -16.21 15.15 -4.12
N ALA A 146 -15.01 15.64 -3.81
CA ALA A 146 -14.10 16.23 -4.77
C ALA A 146 -13.68 15.22 -5.86
N TYR A 147 -13.35 14.00 -5.47
CA TYR A 147 -13.02 12.91 -6.37
C TYR A 147 -14.19 12.57 -7.31
N LEU A 148 -15.40 12.36 -6.78
CA LEU A 148 -16.60 12.08 -7.59
C LEU A 148 -16.87 13.16 -8.63
N ARG A 149 -16.69 14.42 -8.25
CA ARG A 149 -16.88 15.56 -9.16
C ARG A 149 -15.80 15.62 -10.25
N LEU A 150 -14.53 15.45 -9.89
CA LEU A 150 -13.42 15.47 -10.83
C LEU A 150 -13.42 14.27 -11.76
N SER A 151 -13.78 13.08 -11.25
CA SER A 151 -13.94 11.86 -12.06
C SER A 151 -15.19 11.88 -12.94
N GLY A 152 -16.18 12.77 -12.62
CA GLY A 152 -17.47 12.86 -13.31
C GLY A 152 -18.37 11.67 -13.04
N GLU A 153 -18.27 11.09 -11.84
CA GLU A 153 -19.13 10.00 -11.36
C GLU A 153 -20.39 10.53 -10.65
N GLU A 154 -20.46 11.83 -10.34
CA GLU A 154 -21.66 12.47 -9.77
C GLU A 154 -22.90 12.39 -10.69
N ASP A 155 -22.69 12.32 -12.02
CA ASP A 155 -23.79 12.35 -12.99
C ASP A 155 -24.36 10.95 -13.32
N ALA A 156 -23.92 9.89 -12.63
CA ALA A 156 -24.29 8.50 -12.92
C ALA A 156 -25.32 7.90 -11.92
N ALA A 157 -25.96 8.71 -11.07
CA ALA A 157 -26.99 8.29 -10.11
C ALA A 157 -28.37 8.76 -10.49
#